data_1355d6864f0dc179668382b7f6a15535
#
_entry.id   1355d6864f0dc179668382b7f6a15535
#
_cell.length_a   1.000
_cell.length_b   1.000
_cell.length_c   1.000
_cell.angle_alpha   90.00
_cell.angle_beta   90.00
_cell.angle_gamma   90.00
#
_symmetry.space_group_name_H-M   'P 1'
#
loop_
_entity.id
_entity.type
_entity.pdbx_description
1 polymer ?
#
loop_
_entity_poly.entity_id
_entity_poly.type
_entity_poly.pdbx_seq_one_letter_code
_entity_poly.pdbx_strand_id
1 'polypeptide(L)'
;MRILVVEDDRLLNNTLCYNLYTAGYVVDSVLTKSAASNFLTKQDYDLIVLDVNLSDGNGFDFCREVKERRPDTAVIFLTANDMESDMLKGYELGAEDYVTKPFPMSVLQKKLSAVLGRVAKQSGGDC
;
A
#
# COMPACT_ATOMS: atom_id res chain seq x y z
N MET A 1 6.14 11.56 -5.42
CA MET A 1 5.23 10.41 -5.24
C MET A 1 4.64 10.42 -3.85
N ARG A 2 3.34 10.26 -3.75
CA ARG A 2 2.60 10.29 -2.49
C ARG A 2 2.12 8.90 -2.12
N ILE A 3 2.39 8.49 -0.89
CA ILE A 3 2.11 7.13 -0.39
C ILE A 3 1.22 7.23 0.84
N LEU A 4 0.21 6.37 0.90
CA LEU A 4 -0.62 6.18 2.10
C LEU A 4 -0.21 4.86 2.76
N VAL A 5 0.09 4.91 4.06
CA VAL A 5 0.38 3.71 4.85
C VAL A 5 -0.84 3.39 5.72
N VAL A 6 -1.38 2.19 5.58
CA VAL A 6 -2.53 1.71 6.35
C VAL A 6 -2.08 0.50 7.16
N GLU A 7 -1.77 0.71 8.41
CA GLU A 7 -1.20 -0.31 9.30
C GLU A 7 -1.60 0.01 10.74
N ASP A 8 -2.26 -0.93 11.42
CA ASP A 8 -2.76 -0.71 12.78
C ASP A 8 -1.71 -0.89 13.88
N ASP A 9 -0.58 -1.54 13.60
CA ASP A 9 0.55 -1.60 14.52
C ASP A 9 1.28 -0.26 14.48
N ARG A 10 1.20 0.51 15.57
CA ARG A 10 1.75 1.87 15.63
C ARG A 10 3.26 1.90 15.41
N LEU A 11 3.98 0.96 15.99
CA LEU A 11 5.43 0.92 15.85
C LEU A 11 5.83 0.65 14.41
N LEU A 12 5.21 -0.33 13.78
CA LEU A 12 5.48 -0.65 12.38
C LEU A 12 5.06 0.51 11.48
N ASN A 13 3.90 1.11 11.74
CA ASN A 13 3.43 2.27 11.00
C ASN A 13 4.46 3.41 11.05
N ASN A 14 4.94 3.75 12.24
CA ASN A 14 5.94 4.79 12.40
C ASN A 14 7.25 4.46 11.70
N THR A 15 7.69 3.22 11.77
CA THR A 15 8.91 2.76 11.10
C THR A 15 8.79 2.86 9.59
N LEU A 16 7.65 2.44 9.04
CA LEU A 16 7.38 2.56 7.61
C LEU A 16 7.41 4.02 7.17
N CYS A 17 6.69 4.88 7.89
CA CYS A 17 6.60 6.29 7.54
C CYS A 17 7.97 6.96 7.56
N TYR A 18 8.77 6.68 8.57
CA TYR A 18 10.10 7.26 8.67
C TYR A 18 10.98 6.84 7.49
N ASN A 19 11.00 5.55 7.18
CA ASN A 19 11.83 5.03 6.09
C ASN A 19 11.38 5.55 4.73
N LEU A 20 10.09 5.65 4.50
CA LEU A 20 9.56 6.16 3.23
C LEU A 20 9.78 7.67 3.10
N TYR A 21 9.58 8.40 4.19
CA TYR A 21 9.85 9.84 4.21
C TYR A 21 11.31 10.13 3.91
N THR A 22 12.23 9.42 4.55
CA THR A 22 13.68 9.63 4.32
C THR A 22 14.11 9.20 2.93
N ALA A 23 13.35 8.34 2.27
CA ALA A 23 13.61 7.97 0.88
C ALA A 23 13.07 9.00 -0.13
N GLY A 24 12.43 10.06 0.35
CA GLY A 24 11.99 11.16 -0.51
C GLY A 24 10.52 11.16 -0.87
N TYR A 25 9.71 10.26 -0.33
CA TYR A 25 8.27 10.20 -0.62
C TYR A 25 7.49 11.14 0.29
N VAL A 26 6.34 11.61 -0.20
CA VAL A 26 5.36 12.29 0.64
C VAL A 26 4.48 11.20 1.24
N VAL A 27 4.40 11.12 2.57
CA VAL A 27 3.77 9.99 3.26
C VAL A 27 2.66 10.49 4.18
N ASP A 28 1.47 9.93 4.00
CA ASP A 28 0.38 10.01 4.97
C ASP A 28 0.20 8.63 5.59
N SER A 29 -0.27 8.57 6.82
CA SER A 29 -0.50 7.28 7.46
C SER A 29 -1.75 7.29 8.31
N VAL A 30 -2.39 6.13 8.37
CA VAL A 30 -3.58 5.89 9.17
C VAL A 30 -3.49 4.52 9.81
N LEU A 31 -4.26 4.33 10.88
CA LEU A 31 -4.22 3.08 11.65
C LEU A 31 -5.42 2.18 11.35
N THR A 32 -6.45 2.70 10.66
CA THR A 32 -7.70 1.99 10.47
C THR A 32 -8.15 2.08 9.01
N LYS A 33 -8.99 1.14 8.62
CA LYS A 33 -9.64 1.13 7.31
C LYS A 33 -10.55 2.35 7.14
N SER A 34 -11.27 2.71 8.18
CA SER A 34 -12.18 3.87 8.17
C SER A 34 -11.43 5.17 7.88
N ALA A 35 -10.30 5.38 8.58
CA ALA A 35 -9.48 6.56 8.34
C ALA A 35 -8.89 6.56 6.93
N ALA A 36 -8.49 5.38 6.44
CA ALA A 36 -7.97 5.25 5.09
C ALA A 36 -9.00 5.66 4.03
N SER A 37 -10.24 5.23 4.20
CA SER A 37 -11.33 5.60 3.29
C SER A 37 -11.54 7.12 3.28
N ASN A 38 -11.48 7.75 4.44
CA ASN A 38 -11.60 9.21 4.54
C ASN A 38 -10.46 9.93 3.82
N PHE A 39 -9.25 9.47 3.99
CA PHE A 39 -8.08 10.06 3.31
C PHE A 39 -8.20 9.91 1.79
N LEU A 40 -8.71 8.78 1.33
CA LEU A 40 -8.88 8.51 -0.09
C LEU A 40 -9.87 9.49 -0.75
N THR A 41 -10.85 9.98 -0.02
CA THR A 41 -11.81 10.97 -0.55
C THR A 41 -11.20 12.36 -0.71
N LYS A 42 -10.12 12.65 0.03
CA LYS A 42 -9.54 14.00 0.09
C LYS A 42 -8.26 14.14 -0.70
N GLN A 43 -7.58 13.03 -0.98
CA GLN A 43 -6.24 13.06 -1.52
C GLN A 43 -6.03 11.88 -2.47
N ASP A 44 -5.35 12.13 -3.58
CA ASP A 44 -4.91 11.07 -4.49
C ASP A 44 -3.56 10.53 -4.03
N TYR A 45 -3.38 9.23 -4.18
CA TYR A 45 -2.14 8.55 -3.83
C TYR A 45 -1.59 7.78 -5.03
N ASP A 46 -0.28 7.75 -5.14
CA ASP A 46 0.39 6.95 -6.16
C ASP A 46 0.44 5.49 -5.74
N LEU A 47 0.58 5.24 -4.44
CA LEU A 47 0.67 3.88 -3.90
C LEU A 47 0.13 3.84 -2.48
N ILE A 48 -0.47 2.71 -2.13
CA ILE A 48 -0.94 2.43 -0.78
C ILE A 48 -0.23 1.17 -0.27
N VAL A 49 0.43 1.29 0.88
CA VAL A 49 0.96 0.14 1.62
C VAL A 49 -0.11 -0.26 2.61
N LEU A 50 -0.64 -1.46 2.49
CA LEU A 50 -1.89 -1.86 3.11
C LEU A 50 -1.78 -3.19 3.84
N ASP A 51 -2.02 -3.19 5.14
CA ASP A 51 -2.10 -4.43 5.92
C ASP A 51 -3.40 -5.19 5.57
N VAL A 52 -3.31 -6.49 5.42
CA VAL A 52 -4.47 -7.34 5.18
C VAL A 52 -5.40 -7.36 6.40
N ASN A 53 -4.84 -7.43 7.61
CA ASN A 53 -5.63 -7.54 8.84
C ASN A 53 -5.61 -6.22 9.60
N LEU A 54 -6.70 -5.48 9.49
CA LEU A 54 -6.88 -4.21 10.21
C LEU A 54 -7.86 -4.42 11.35
N SER A 55 -7.77 -3.57 12.39
CA SER A 55 -8.61 -3.70 13.57
C SER A 55 -10.10 -3.52 13.27
N ASP A 56 -10.43 -2.73 12.26
CA ASP A 56 -11.82 -2.43 11.89
C ASP A 56 -12.23 -3.03 10.54
N GLY A 57 -11.48 -4.00 10.04
CA GLY A 57 -11.87 -4.65 8.80
C GLY A 57 -10.73 -5.34 8.09
N ASN A 58 -11.01 -5.73 6.86
CA ASN A 58 -10.10 -6.50 6.04
C ASN A 58 -9.50 -5.61 4.96
N GLY A 59 -8.18 -5.67 4.81
CA GLY A 59 -7.47 -4.89 3.79
C GLY A 59 -7.87 -5.24 2.37
N PHE A 60 -8.31 -6.48 2.12
CA PHE A 60 -8.79 -6.86 0.79
C PHE A 60 -10.02 -6.02 0.38
N ASP A 61 -10.92 -5.77 1.31
CA ASP A 61 -12.10 -4.95 1.05
C ASP A 61 -11.71 -3.52 0.72
N PHE A 62 -10.74 -2.98 1.43
CA PHE A 62 -10.25 -1.63 1.14
C PHE A 62 -9.53 -1.58 -0.21
N CYS A 63 -8.77 -2.62 -0.57
CA CYS A 63 -8.14 -2.69 -1.88
C CYS A 63 -9.19 -2.65 -3.00
N ARG A 64 -10.29 -3.38 -2.82
CA ARG A 64 -11.39 -3.36 -3.79
C ARG A 64 -11.95 -1.95 -3.92
N GLU A 65 -12.18 -1.26 -2.82
CA GLU A 65 -12.63 0.14 -2.81
C GLU A 65 -11.66 1.04 -3.58
N VAL A 66 -10.36 0.90 -3.30
CA VAL A 66 -9.32 1.69 -3.98
C VAL A 66 -9.38 1.47 -5.49
N LYS A 67 -9.42 0.22 -5.92
CA LYS A 67 -9.37 -0.09 -7.36
C LYS A 67 -10.63 0.36 -8.08
N GLU A 68 -11.77 0.40 -7.40
CA GLU A 68 -13.01 0.93 -7.96
C GLU A 68 -12.97 2.45 -8.12
N ARG A 69 -12.43 3.15 -7.14
CA ARG A 69 -12.43 4.62 -7.09
C ARG A 69 -11.19 5.25 -7.70
N ARG A 70 -10.05 4.58 -7.59
CA ARG A 70 -8.74 5.07 -8.04
C ARG A 70 -7.98 3.92 -8.71
N PRO A 71 -8.38 3.48 -9.89
CA PRO A 71 -7.77 2.29 -10.51
C PRO A 71 -6.28 2.45 -10.81
N ASP A 72 -5.78 3.68 -10.89
CA ASP A 72 -4.36 3.92 -11.16
C ASP A 72 -3.50 3.91 -9.89
N THR A 73 -4.11 3.90 -8.71
CA THR A 73 -3.37 3.82 -7.46
C THR A 73 -2.87 2.40 -7.25
N ALA A 74 -1.57 2.25 -7.08
CA ALA A 74 -0.97 0.93 -6.83
C ALA A 74 -1.20 0.50 -5.38
N VAL A 75 -1.28 -0.80 -5.14
CA VAL A 75 -1.43 -1.37 -3.79
C VAL A 75 -0.37 -2.43 -3.58
N ILE A 76 0.35 -2.33 -2.46
CA ILE A 76 1.24 -3.38 -1.97
C ILE A 76 0.70 -3.84 -0.62
N PHE A 77 0.38 -5.12 -0.52
CA PHE A 77 -0.10 -5.68 0.75
C PHE A 77 1.04 -6.02 1.69
N LEU A 78 0.81 -5.78 2.97
CA LEU A 78 1.62 -6.32 4.06
C LEU A 78 0.79 -7.35 4.80
N THR A 79 1.39 -8.49 5.14
CA THR A 79 0.65 -9.52 5.86
C THR A 79 1.57 -10.40 6.68
N ALA A 80 1.08 -10.87 7.81
CA ALA A 80 1.74 -11.92 8.59
C ALA A 80 1.45 -13.30 8.00
N ASN A 81 0.54 -13.38 7.03
CA ASN A 81 0.08 -14.63 6.46
C ASN A 81 0.66 -14.81 5.06
N ASP A 82 1.46 -15.87 4.89
CA ASP A 82 2.09 -16.20 3.61
C ASP A 82 1.35 -17.30 2.85
N MET A 83 0.11 -17.57 3.21
CA MET A 83 -0.68 -18.61 2.53
C MET A 83 -0.95 -18.21 1.08
N GLU A 84 -0.74 -19.15 0.20
CA GLU A 84 -0.91 -18.97 -1.24
C GLU A 84 -2.29 -18.44 -1.59
N SER A 85 -3.34 -18.94 -0.93
CA SER A 85 -4.71 -18.50 -1.19
C SER A 85 -4.91 -17.01 -0.93
N ASP A 86 -4.29 -16.46 0.12
CA ASP A 86 -4.40 -15.03 0.43
C ASP A 86 -3.61 -14.19 -0.55
N MET A 87 -2.44 -14.67 -0.97
CA MET A 87 -1.62 -13.98 -1.97
C MET A 87 -2.36 -13.93 -3.32
N LEU A 88 -2.96 -15.04 -3.73
CA LEU A 88 -3.74 -15.09 -4.97
C LEU A 88 -4.92 -14.13 -4.91
N LYS A 89 -5.62 -14.08 -3.77
CA LYS A 89 -6.74 -13.15 -3.59
C LYS A 89 -6.31 -11.71 -3.75
N GLY A 90 -5.17 -11.34 -3.16
CA GLY A 90 -4.62 -10.00 -3.30
C GLY A 90 -4.34 -9.63 -4.74
N TYR A 91 -3.69 -10.50 -5.49
CA TYR A 91 -3.40 -10.27 -6.90
C TYR A 91 -4.65 -10.23 -7.76
N GLU A 92 -5.65 -11.06 -7.47
CA GLU A 92 -6.93 -11.05 -8.19
C GLU A 92 -7.66 -9.72 -8.01
N LEU A 93 -7.48 -9.05 -6.87
CA LEU A 93 -8.07 -7.74 -6.61
C LEU A 93 -7.29 -6.61 -7.26
N GLY A 94 -6.19 -6.91 -7.92
CA GLY A 94 -5.39 -5.91 -8.64
C GLY A 94 -4.22 -5.34 -7.87
N ALA A 95 -3.84 -5.96 -6.73
CA ALA A 95 -2.65 -5.54 -6.01
C ALA A 95 -1.40 -5.77 -6.88
N GLU A 96 -0.46 -4.85 -6.83
CA GLU A 96 0.75 -4.91 -7.62
C GLU A 96 1.81 -5.79 -6.99
N ASP A 97 1.81 -5.92 -5.66
CA ASP A 97 2.78 -6.78 -4.98
C ASP A 97 2.31 -7.12 -3.56
N TYR A 98 3.10 -7.90 -2.87
CA TYR A 98 2.77 -8.52 -1.60
C TYR A 98 4.06 -8.67 -0.79
N VAL A 99 4.03 -8.32 0.48
CA VAL A 99 5.20 -8.45 1.37
C VAL A 99 4.77 -9.17 2.64
N THR A 100 5.49 -10.23 2.99
CA THR A 100 5.20 -11.05 4.17
C THR A 100 5.98 -10.55 5.37
N LYS A 101 5.31 -10.36 6.50
CA LYS A 101 5.93 -9.96 7.77
C LYS A 101 6.57 -11.18 8.45
N PRO A 102 7.70 -11.05 9.11
CA PRO A 102 8.56 -9.86 9.13
C PRO A 102 9.36 -9.73 7.83
N PHE A 103 9.72 -8.50 7.49
CA PHE A 103 10.48 -8.24 6.26
C PHE A 103 11.58 -7.20 6.52
N PRO A 104 12.72 -7.30 5.81
CA PRO A 104 13.69 -6.21 5.82
C PRO A 104 13.10 -4.99 5.11
N MET A 105 13.34 -3.80 5.64
CA MET A 105 12.83 -2.57 5.03
C MET A 105 13.36 -2.40 3.60
N SER A 106 14.59 -2.86 3.33
CA SER A 106 15.17 -2.80 2.00
C SER A 106 14.36 -3.58 0.96
N VAL A 107 13.75 -4.69 1.35
CA VAL A 107 12.90 -5.48 0.43
C VAL A 107 11.66 -4.71 0.07
N LEU A 108 10.99 -4.11 1.06
CA LEU A 108 9.80 -3.30 0.81
C LEU A 108 10.13 -2.11 -0.08
N GLN A 109 11.23 -1.39 0.23
CA GLN A 109 11.63 -0.23 -0.56
C GLN A 109 11.95 -0.61 -2.01
N LYS A 110 12.56 -1.76 -2.23
CA LYS A 110 12.88 -2.25 -3.56
C LYS A 110 11.60 -2.54 -4.37
N LYS A 111 10.66 -3.24 -3.76
CA LYS A 111 9.37 -3.55 -4.39
C LYS A 111 8.59 -2.28 -4.69
N LEU A 112 8.58 -1.36 -3.75
CA LEU A 112 7.89 -0.08 -3.88
C LEU A 112 8.47 0.75 -5.01
N SER A 113 9.79 0.87 -5.09
CA SER A 113 10.48 1.55 -6.18
C SER A 113 10.13 0.94 -7.54
N ALA A 114 10.12 -0.38 -7.64
CA ALA A 114 9.80 -1.08 -8.87
C ALA A 114 8.37 -0.80 -9.31
N VAL A 115 7.42 -0.84 -8.37
CA VAL A 115 6.01 -0.56 -8.66
C VAL A 115 5.83 0.90 -9.08
N LEU A 116 6.40 1.84 -8.33
CA LEU A 116 6.30 3.27 -8.64
C LEU A 116 6.98 3.62 -9.96
N GLY A 117 8.07 2.95 -10.28
CA GLY A 117 8.72 3.11 -11.58
C GLY A 117 7.79 2.74 -12.74
N ARG A 118 7.03 1.66 -12.60
CA ARG A 118 6.05 1.26 -13.61
C ARG A 118 4.88 2.25 -13.69
N VAL A 119 4.39 2.73 -12.55
CA VAL A 119 3.31 3.73 -12.50
C VAL A 119 3.74 5.02 -13.19
N ALA A 120 4.91 5.54 -12.86
CA ALA A 120 5.44 6.76 -13.47
C ALA A 120 5.62 6.58 -14.97
N LYS A 121 6.11 5.43 -15.41
CA LYS A 121 6.30 5.11 -16.82
C LYS A 121 4.99 5.05 -17.58
N GLN A 122 3.94 4.49 -16.97
CA GLN A 122 2.63 4.41 -17.58
C GLN A 122 1.97 5.77 -17.70
N SER A 123 2.14 6.64 -16.70
CA SER A 123 1.50 7.95 -16.68
C SER A 123 2.25 9.01 -17.48
N GLY A 124 3.55 8.84 -17.67
CA GLY A 124 4.40 9.82 -18.34
C GLY A 124 5.06 9.35 -19.62
N GLY A 125 4.95 8.06 -19.93
CA GLY A 125 5.69 7.47 -21.03
C GLY A 125 5.25 7.87 -22.42
N ASP A 126 4.11 8.47 -22.52
CA ASP A 126 3.54 8.94 -23.77
C ASP A 126 3.92 10.38 -24.12
N CYS A 127 4.62 11.01 -23.25
CA CYS A 127 5.04 12.41 -23.44
C CYS A 127 6.17 12.56 -24.43
#